data_10aac32da496d8e340ec2ab153ba42e3
#
_entry.id   10aac32da496d8e340ec2ab153ba42e3
#
_cell.length_a   1.000
_cell.length_b   1.000
_cell.length_c   1.000
_cell.angle_alpha   90.00
_cell.angle_beta   90.00
_cell.angle_gamma   90.00
#
_symmetry.space_group_name_H-M   'P 1'
#
loop_
_entity.id
_entity.type
_entity.pdbx_description
1 polymer ?
#
loop_
_entity_poly.entity_id
_entity_poly.type
_entity_poly.pdbx_seq_one_letter_code
_entity_poly.pdbx_strand_id
1 'polypeptide(L)'
;MARKFVRSCPKGGRCYVDVIIGEYAVTAGEFTRNDILTERPWLKLTPRQASYRLGALVKEGTLTLRGKGRSARYVITDRPHGFTYPMNLNPRPFEAIKSGRKTVEMRLNDERRRYLDKGDFILFTNTETGEELFVKVNGRIEYPSFRELYEHHDKLSIGYNENEVADPDDMLEYYTQEQIDKHCALALLIEVNT
;
A
#
# COMPACT_ATOMS: atom_id res chain seq x y z
N MET A 1 -20.54 -1.87 -8.60
CA MET A 1 -20.59 -0.82 -7.55
C MET A 1 -19.32 0.01 -7.63
N ALA A 2 -19.42 1.32 -7.83
CA ALA A 2 -18.26 2.21 -7.89
C ALA A 2 -17.65 2.32 -6.48
N ARG A 3 -16.39 1.87 -6.32
CA ARG A 3 -15.65 2.04 -5.07
C ARG A 3 -15.51 3.54 -4.81
N LYS A 4 -16.07 4.03 -3.71
CA LYS A 4 -15.83 5.39 -3.22
C LYS A 4 -14.32 5.50 -2.95
N PHE A 5 -13.63 6.31 -3.72
CA PHE A 5 -12.27 6.73 -3.37
C PHE A 5 -12.34 7.45 -2.02
N VAL A 6 -11.48 7.05 -1.09
CA VAL A 6 -11.32 7.73 0.18
C VAL A 6 -11.02 9.21 -0.12
N ARG A 7 -11.97 10.10 0.18
CA ARG A 7 -11.88 11.54 -0.11
C ARG A 7 -10.99 12.29 0.87
N SER A 8 -10.61 11.68 1.98
CA SER A 8 -9.72 12.27 2.97
C SER A 8 -8.73 11.23 3.48
N CYS A 9 -7.44 11.50 3.34
CA CYS A 9 -6.45 10.77 4.11
C CYS A 9 -6.59 11.17 5.59
N PRO A 10 -6.39 10.25 6.54
CA PRO A 10 -6.30 10.58 7.95
C PRO A 10 -5.26 11.68 8.19
N LYS A 11 -5.42 12.49 9.23
CA LYS A 11 -4.45 13.53 9.58
C LYS A 11 -3.06 12.90 9.74
N GLY A 12 -2.12 13.30 8.89
CA GLY A 12 -0.72 12.86 8.92
C GLY A 12 -0.30 11.86 7.84
N GLY A 13 -1.25 11.27 7.06
CA GLY A 13 -0.92 10.35 5.98
C GLY A 13 -1.14 10.95 4.59
N ARG A 14 -0.34 10.52 3.61
CA ARG A 14 -0.55 10.85 2.19
C ARG A 14 -1.38 9.79 1.50
N CYS A 15 -2.11 10.15 0.43
CA CYS A 15 -2.98 9.23 -0.29
C CYS A 15 -2.15 8.20 -1.07
N TYR A 16 -2.61 6.94 -1.09
CA TYR A 16 -2.02 5.86 -1.88
C TYR A 16 -1.66 6.23 -3.34
N VAL A 17 -2.52 7.02 -4.02
CA VAL A 17 -2.24 7.50 -5.37
C VAL A 17 -0.99 8.38 -5.40
N ASP A 18 -0.78 9.20 -4.38
CA ASP A 18 0.35 10.11 -4.29
C ASP A 18 1.67 9.35 -4.05
N VAL A 19 1.60 8.21 -3.33
CA VAL A 19 2.73 7.27 -3.20
C VAL A 19 3.18 6.78 -4.56
N ILE A 20 2.25 6.18 -5.30
CA ILE A 20 2.56 5.58 -6.60
C ILE A 20 3.10 6.62 -7.58
N ILE A 21 2.58 7.83 -7.54
CA ILE A 21 3.11 8.94 -8.36
C ILE A 21 4.53 9.31 -7.90
N GLY A 22 4.77 9.39 -6.60
CA GLY A 22 6.09 9.69 -6.05
C GLY A 22 7.14 8.63 -6.42
N GLU A 23 6.80 7.36 -6.26
CA GLU A 23 7.68 6.24 -6.62
C GLU A 23 7.92 6.16 -8.14
N TYR A 24 6.90 6.43 -8.95
CA TYR A 24 7.08 6.56 -10.38
C TYR A 24 8.08 7.68 -10.70
N ALA A 25 7.99 8.82 -10.02
CA ALA A 25 8.90 9.94 -10.20
C ALA A 25 10.37 9.59 -9.86
N VAL A 26 10.59 8.74 -8.82
CA VAL A 26 11.93 8.27 -8.45
C VAL A 26 12.55 7.44 -9.58
N THR A 27 11.76 6.55 -10.18
CA THR A 27 12.26 5.64 -11.23
C THR A 27 12.34 6.27 -12.60
N ALA A 28 11.38 7.14 -12.95
CA ALA A 28 11.31 7.81 -14.25
C ALA A 28 12.24 9.02 -14.38
N GLY A 29 12.64 9.63 -13.25
CA GLY A 29 13.39 10.86 -13.21
C GLY A 29 12.53 12.08 -13.61
N GLU A 30 12.24 12.24 -14.89
CA GLU A 30 11.29 13.23 -15.40
C GLU A 30 10.11 12.55 -16.10
N PHE A 31 8.89 13.02 -15.87
CA PHE A 31 7.69 12.45 -16.46
C PHE A 31 6.59 13.48 -16.70
N THR A 32 5.60 13.10 -17.50
CA THR A 32 4.41 13.91 -17.78
C THR A 32 3.18 13.34 -17.06
N ARG A 33 2.11 14.12 -17.02
CA ARG A 33 0.80 13.60 -16.60
C ARG A 33 0.37 12.39 -17.43
N ASN A 34 0.67 12.40 -18.73
CA ASN A 34 0.26 11.31 -19.62
C ASN A 34 0.97 10.01 -19.30
N ASP A 35 2.23 10.07 -18.89
CA ASP A 35 3.01 8.89 -18.53
C ASP A 35 2.37 8.17 -17.33
N ILE A 36 1.86 8.91 -16.32
CA ILE A 36 1.10 8.32 -15.21
C ILE A 36 -0.17 7.62 -15.71
N LEU A 37 -0.89 8.21 -16.65
CA LEU A 37 -2.13 7.64 -17.16
C LEU A 37 -1.89 6.38 -18.01
N THR A 38 -0.80 6.32 -18.76
CA THR A 38 -0.46 5.21 -19.64
C THR A 38 0.28 4.07 -18.94
N GLU A 39 1.21 4.41 -18.04
CA GLU A 39 2.06 3.41 -17.38
C GLU A 39 1.49 2.93 -16.03
N ARG A 40 0.48 3.61 -15.49
CA ARG A 40 -0.23 3.25 -14.26
C ARG A 40 -1.75 3.19 -14.46
N PRO A 41 -2.26 2.49 -15.51
CA PRO A 41 -3.68 2.49 -15.85
C PRO A 41 -4.57 1.91 -14.75
N TRP A 42 -4.02 1.05 -13.91
CA TRP A 42 -4.71 0.46 -12.77
C TRP A 42 -5.06 1.45 -11.65
N LEU A 43 -4.45 2.65 -11.62
CA LEU A 43 -4.88 3.76 -10.74
C LEU A 43 -6.25 4.30 -11.15
N LYS A 44 -6.72 4.01 -12.37
CA LYS A 44 -8.02 4.46 -12.91
C LYS A 44 -8.27 5.96 -12.74
N LEU A 45 -7.22 6.77 -12.89
CA LEU A 45 -7.32 8.22 -12.82
C LEU A 45 -7.85 8.80 -14.13
N THR A 46 -8.77 9.76 -14.02
CA THR A 46 -9.07 10.64 -15.15
C THR A 46 -7.93 11.68 -15.31
N PRO A 47 -7.76 12.28 -16.51
CA PRO A 47 -6.78 13.34 -16.71
C PRO A 47 -6.90 14.50 -15.71
N ARG A 48 -8.13 14.85 -15.32
CA ARG A 48 -8.40 15.89 -14.32
C ARG A 48 -7.91 15.48 -12.92
N GLN A 49 -8.18 14.24 -12.52
CA GLN A 49 -7.73 13.71 -11.23
C GLN A 49 -6.19 13.61 -11.17
N ALA A 50 -5.55 13.13 -12.25
CA ALA A 50 -4.09 13.10 -12.34
C ALA A 50 -3.49 14.51 -12.22
N SER A 51 -4.03 15.49 -12.95
CA SER A 51 -3.58 16.89 -12.85
C SER A 51 -3.74 17.45 -11.44
N TYR A 52 -4.86 17.16 -10.77
CA TYR A 52 -5.11 17.60 -9.40
C TYR A 52 -4.09 17.02 -8.42
N ARG A 53 -3.81 15.71 -8.51
CA ARG A 53 -2.83 15.03 -7.65
C ARG A 53 -1.41 15.52 -7.88
N LEU A 54 -0.99 15.64 -9.12
CA LEU A 54 0.32 16.20 -9.47
C LEU A 54 0.48 17.64 -8.97
N GLY A 55 -0.56 18.46 -9.10
CA GLY A 55 -0.57 19.82 -8.57
C GLY A 55 -0.46 19.89 -7.04
N ALA A 56 -1.12 18.95 -6.33
CA ALA A 56 -1.01 18.84 -4.88
C ALA A 56 0.42 18.47 -4.46
N LEU A 57 1.03 17.47 -5.11
CA LEU A 57 2.42 17.05 -4.84
C LEU A 57 3.45 18.16 -5.14
N VAL A 58 3.20 18.98 -6.15
CA VAL A 58 4.03 20.18 -6.41
C VAL A 58 3.86 21.22 -5.30
N LYS A 59 2.62 21.46 -4.86
CA LYS A 59 2.33 22.41 -3.77
C LYS A 59 2.95 21.97 -2.44
N GLU A 60 2.99 20.67 -2.20
CA GLU A 60 3.62 20.07 -1.01
C GLU A 60 5.17 20.02 -1.09
N GLY A 61 5.74 20.32 -2.25
CA GLY A 61 7.20 20.27 -2.46
C GLY A 61 7.75 18.87 -2.76
N THR A 62 6.89 17.85 -2.89
CA THR A 62 7.29 16.49 -3.28
C THR A 62 7.76 16.42 -4.73
N LEU A 63 7.08 17.15 -5.60
CA LEU A 63 7.43 17.28 -7.01
C LEU A 63 7.78 18.73 -7.35
N THR A 64 8.67 18.89 -8.32
CA THR A 64 8.93 20.18 -8.98
C THR A 64 8.36 20.13 -10.39
N LEU A 65 7.63 21.16 -10.79
CA LEU A 65 7.13 21.33 -12.15
C LEU A 65 8.13 22.14 -12.98
N ARG A 66 8.63 21.56 -14.08
CA ARG A 66 9.49 22.21 -15.06
C ARG A 66 8.73 22.42 -16.37
N GLY A 67 8.87 23.60 -16.96
CA GLY A 67 8.19 23.96 -18.20
C GLY A 67 6.71 24.29 -18.02
N LYS A 68 6.01 24.53 -19.15
CA LYS A 68 4.58 24.90 -19.17
C LYS A 68 3.86 24.17 -20.31
N GLY A 69 2.54 24.01 -20.15
CA GLY A 69 1.68 23.42 -21.17
C GLY A 69 2.10 22.00 -21.55
N ARG A 70 2.26 21.71 -22.85
CA ARG A 70 2.62 20.38 -23.36
C ARG A 70 4.04 19.95 -23.01
N SER A 71 4.94 20.90 -22.74
CA SER A 71 6.33 20.64 -22.33
C SER A 71 6.49 20.47 -20.81
N ALA A 72 5.42 20.58 -20.04
CA ALA A 72 5.46 20.43 -18.60
C ALA A 72 5.97 19.04 -18.20
N ARG A 73 6.98 19.01 -17.32
CA ARG A 73 7.57 17.81 -16.75
C ARG A 73 7.53 17.89 -15.24
N TYR A 74 7.27 16.78 -14.59
CA TYR A 74 7.35 16.63 -13.14
C TYR A 74 8.63 15.89 -12.79
N VAL A 75 9.31 16.37 -11.76
CA VAL A 75 10.56 15.79 -11.26
C VAL A 75 10.40 15.64 -9.75
N ILE A 76 10.86 14.53 -9.18
CA ILE A 76 10.84 14.39 -7.74
C ILE A 76 11.82 15.36 -7.08
N THR A 77 11.37 16.03 -6.04
CA THR A 77 12.20 16.95 -5.26
C THR A 77 12.86 16.20 -4.10
N ASP A 78 12.11 15.29 -3.47
CA ASP A 78 12.57 14.46 -2.36
C ASP A 78 11.76 13.18 -2.30
N ARG A 79 12.32 12.09 -1.72
CA ARG A 79 11.57 10.83 -1.54
C ARG A 79 10.45 11.05 -0.53
N PRO A 80 9.19 10.85 -0.92
CA PRO A 80 8.09 11.04 0.01
C PRO A 80 8.08 9.95 1.10
N HIS A 81 7.69 10.31 2.31
CA HIS A 81 7.50 9.40 3.44
C HIS A 81 6.11 9.62 4.09
N GLY A 82 5.61 8.61 4.80
CA GLY A 82 4.38 8.71 5.57
C GLY A 82 3.11 8.65 4.73
N PHE A 83 3.09 7.82 3.72
CA PHE A 83 1.91 7.59 2.88
C PHE A 83 0.91 6.66 3.53
N THR A 84 -0.38 6.81 3.17
CA THR A 84 -1.45 5.92 3.63
C THR A 84 -1.96 5.04 2.50
N TYR A 85 -1.85 3.73 2.69
CA TYR A 85 -2.32 2.71 1.76
C TYR A 85 -3.68 2.17 2.21
N PRO A 86 -4.76 2.36 1.43
CA PRO A 86 -6.05 1.75 1.75
C PRO A 86 -6.03 0.26 1.39
N MET A 87 -6.42 -0.59 2.35
CA MET A 87 -6.52 -2.04 2.17
C MET A 87 -7.80 -2.57 2.82
N ASN A 88 -8.36 -3.63 2.25
CA ASN A 88 -9.48 -4.33 2.87
C ASN A 88 -8.96 -5.52 3.68
N LEU A 89 -9.64 -5.79 4.79
CA LEU A 89 -9.44 -6.98 5.62
C LEU A 89 -10.76 -7.67 5.92
N ASN A 90 -10.73 -8.99 5.97
CA ASN A 90 -11.81 -9.78 6.54
C ASN A 90 -11.91 -9.53 8.05
N PRO A 91 -13.08 -9.77 8.67
CA PRO A 91 -13.30 -9.45 10.08
C PRO A 91 -12.26 -10.06 11.03
N ARG A 92 -11.93 -11.34 10.84
CA ARG A 92 -11.02 -12.06 11.73
C ARG A 92 -9.60 -11.43 11.80
N PRO A 93 -8.86 -11.23 10.70
CA PRO A 93 -7.58 -10.55 10.75
C PRO A 93 -7.71 -9.07 11.18
N PHE A 94 -8.82 -8.41 10.88
CA PHE A 94 -9.07 -7.03 11.32
C PHE A 94 -9.11 -6.93 12.85
N GLU A 95 -9.91 -7.77 13.52
CA GLU A 95 -9.99 -7.80 14.99
C GLU A 95 -8.68 -8.25 15.65
N ALA A 96 -7.93 -9.16 15.00
CA ALA A 96 -6.63 -9.56 15.49
C ALA A 96 -5.60 -8.43 15.47
N ILE A 97 -5.62 -7.56 14.45
CA ILE A 97 -4.77 -6.36 14.38
C ILE A 97 -5.26 -5.33 15.40
N LYS A 98 -6.56 -5.05 15.44
CA LYS A 98 -7.18 -4.08 16.34
C LYS A 98 -6.87 -4.36 17.81
N SER A 99 -6.85 -5.64 18.19
CA SER A 99 -6.48 -6.07 19.55
C SER A 99 -4.96 -6.09 19.81
N GLY A 100 -4.12 -5.81 18.82
CA GLY A 100 -2.66 -5.86 18.92
C GLY A 100 -2.06 -7.26 18.88
N ARG A 101 -2.87 -8.33 18.75
CA ARG A 101 -2.39 -9.71 18.69
C ARG A 101 -1.66 -9.99 17.37
N LYS A 102 -2.24 -9.58 16.24
CA LYS A 102 -1.60 -9.69 14.92
C LYS A 102 -0.78 -8.43 14.65
N THR A 103 0.53 -8.59 14.58
CA THR A 103 1.50 -7.51 14.35
C THR A 103 2.22 -7.62 13.01
N VAL A 104 1.96 -8.69 12.26
CA VAL A 104 2.52 -8.94 10.94
C VAL A 104 1.38 -9.16 9.94
N GLU A 105 1.21 -8.21 9.04
CA GLU A 105 0.25 -8.36 7.93
C GLU A 105 0.96 -9.00 6.73
N MET A 106 0.30 -10.00 6.14
CA MET A 106 0.84 -10.78 5.04
C MET A 106 0.15 -10.42 3.73
N ARG A 107 0.92 -10.11 2.71
CA ARG A 107 0.43 -9.73 1.38
C ARG A 107 1.34 -10.25 0.27
N LEU A 108 0.90 -10.15 -0.98
CA LEU A 108 1.80 -10.23 -2.12
C LEU A 108 2.57 -8.91 -2.29
N ASN A 109 3.82 -9.00 -2.70
CA ASN A 109 4.65 -7.86 -3.10
C ASN A 109 4.29 -7.40 -4.52
N ASP A 110 3.02 -7.16 -4.76
CA ASP A 110 2.48 -6.74 -6.04
C ASP A 110 2.75 -5.26 -6.33
N GLU A 111 2.35 -4.81 -7.52
CA GLU A 111 2.54 -3.44 -7.98
C GLU A 111 1.94 -2.36 -7.07
N ARG A 112 0.99 -2.73 -6.22
CA ARG A 112 0.33 -1.79 -5.29
C ARG A 112 1.06 -1.67 -3.96
N ARG A 113 1.86 -2.69 -3.59
CA ARG A 113 2.47 -2.82 -2.26
C ARG A 113 3.97 -2.80 -2.28
N ARG A 114 4.61 -2.96 -3.46
CA ARG A 114 6.08 -2.96 -3.61
C ARG A 114 6.76 -1.71 -3.04
N TYR A 115 6.04 -0.62 -2.94
CA TYR A 115 6.57 0.66 -2.49
C TYR A 115 6.20 1.02 -1.05
N LEU A 116 5.37 0.20 -0.41
CA LEU A 116 5.01 0.38 0.98
C LEU A 116 6.22 0.06 1.85
N ASP A 117 6.62 0.98 2.73
CA ASP A 117 7.85 0.87 3.49
C ASP A 117 7.68 1.39 4.93
N LYS A 118 8.71 1.20 5.73
CA LYS A 118 8.78 1.70 7.10
C LYS A 118 8.50 3.20 7.16
N GLY A 119 7.61 3.58 8.04
CA GLY A 119 7.16 4.97 8.22
C GLY A 119 5.90 5.33 7.46
N ASP A 120 5.43 4.45 6.58
CA ASP A 120 4.11 4.56 5.94
C ASP A 120 2.99 4.08 6.87
N PHE A 121 1.76 4.27 6.41
CA PHE A 121 0.55 3.88 7.12
C PHE A 121 -0.35 3.01 6.25
N ILE A 122 -1.17 2.20 6.89
CA ILE A 122 -2.24 1.46 6.21
C ILE A 122 -3.56 1.86 6.86
N LEU A 123 -4.56 2.15 6.03
CA LEU A 123 -5.95 2.28 6.45
C LEU A 123 -6.67 1.00 6.07
N PHE A 124 -6.86 0.12 7.03
CA PHE A 124 -7.66 -1.08 6.85
C PHE A 124 -9.14 -0.75 6.95
N THR A 125 -9.93 -1.34 6.03
CA THR A 125 -11.40 -1.33 6.10
C THR A 125 -11.88 -2.76 6.29
N ASN A 126 -12.63 -3.00 7.36
CA ASN A 126 -13.31 -4.27 7.59
C ASN A 126 -14.34 -4.51 6.48
N THR A 127 -14.25 -5.64 5.79
CA THR A 127 -15.10 -5.94 4.62
C THR A 127 -16.56 -6.15 4.96
N GLU A 128 -16.88 -6.48 6.21
CA GLU A 128 -18.24 -6.76 6.68
C GLU A 128 -18.88 -5.52 7.32
N THR A 129 -18.18 -4.86 8.22
CA THR A 129 -18.72 -3.75 9.02
C THR A 129 -18.45 -2.37 8.41
N GLY A 130 -17.44 -2.25 7.54
CA GLY A 130 -16.97 -0.97 7.03
C GLY A 130 -16.15 -0.18 8.06
N GLU A 131 -15.88 -0.73 9.23
CA GLU A 131 -15.03 -0.10 10.25
C GLU A 131 -13.62 0.12 9.70
N GLU A 132 -13.02 1.25 10.04
CA GLU A 132 -11.67 1.61 9.62
C GLU A 132 -10.68 1.49 10.79
N LEU A 133 -9.49 0.97 10.50
CA LEU A 133 -8.38 0.84 11.44
C LEU A 133 -7.10 1.42 10.82
N PHE A 134 -6.51 2.39 11.50
CA PHE A 134 -5.30 3.05 11.05
C PHE A 134 -4.07 2.46 11.73
N VAL A 135 -3.12 1.95 10.94
CA VAL A 135 -1.90 1.33 11.46
C VAL A 135 -0.66 1.96 10.82
N LYS A 136 0.43 1.97 11.58
CA LYS A 136 1.75 2.38 11.15
C LYS A 136 2.55 1.17 10.70
N VAL A 137 3.33 1.32 9.64
CA VAL A 137 4.29 0.31 9.17
C VAL A 137 5.63 0.57 9.83
N ASN A 138 6.07 -0.38 10.65
CA ASN A 138 7.34 -0.32 11.38
C ASN A 138 8.46 -1.08 10.67
N GLY A 139 8.13 -1.92 9.69
CA GLY A 139 9.10 -2.66 8.89
C GLY A 139 8.44 -3.40 7.74
N ARG A 140 9.28 -3.82 6.79
CA ARG A 140 8.91 -4.53 5.57
C ARG A 140 9.96 -5.61 5.28
N ILE A 141 9.50 -6.84 5.05
CA ILE A 141 10.36 -7.97 4.72
C ILE A 141 9.75 -8.72 3.54
N GLU A 142 10.55 -8.98 2.51
CA GLU A 142 10.17 -9.78 1.36
C GLU A 142 10.64 -11.22 1.54
N TYR A 143 9.78 -12.17 1.18
CA TYR A 143 10.07 -13.59 1.18
C TYR A 143 9.75 -14.18 -0.19
N PRO A 144 10.53 -15.17 -0.68
CA PRO A 144 10.25 -15.85 -1.94
C PRO A 144 8.87 -16.50 -1.97
N SER A 145 8.36 -16.96 -0.82
CA SER A 145 7.08 -17.64 -0.67
C SER A 145 6.42 -17.35 0.68
N PHE A 146 5.13 -17.62 0.79
CA PHE A 146 4.45 -17.61 2.10
C PHE A 146 5.00 -18.70 3.02
N ARG A 147 5.45 -19.83 2.50
CA ARG A 147 6.08 -20.90 3.31
C ARG A 147 7.28 -20.37 4.10
N GLU A 148 8.18 -19.68 3.43
CA GLU A 148 9.32 -19.06 4.10
C GLU A 148 8.92 -17.96 5.08
N LEU A 149 7.90 -17.16 4.73
CA LEU A 149 7.37 -16.16 5.65
C LEU A 149 6.85 -16.80 6.94
N TYR A 150 6.10 -17.90 6.86
CA TYR A 150 5.56 -18.61 8.02
C TYR A 150 6.64 -19.25 8.89
N GLU A 151 7.75 -19.67 8.32
CA GLU A 151 8.90 -20.21 9.06
C GLU A 151 9.63 -19.15 9.91
N HIS A 152 9.53 -17.87 9.51
CA HIS A 152 10.24 -16.77 10.16
C HIS A 152 9.39 -15.92 11.11
N HIS A 153 8.09 -16.14 11.15
CA HIS A 153 7.18 -15.39 12.00
C HIS A 153 6.39 -16.32 12.94
N ASP A 154 6.25 -15.88 14.19
CA ASP A 154 5.39 -16.57 15.15
C ASP A 154 3.93 -16.57 14.67
N LYS A 155 3.25 -17.71 14.85
CA LYS A 155 1.89 -17.92 14.37
C LYS A 155 0.88 -16.91 14.94
N LEU A 156 1.06 -16.45 16.18
CA LEU A 156 0.18 -15.46 16.79
C LEU A 156 0.37 -14.11 16.10
N SER A 157 1.63 -13.76 15.81
CA SER A 157 1.96 -12.49 15.16
C SER A 157 1.38 -12.37 13.74
N ILE A 158 1.23 -13.47 13.02
CA ILE A 158 0.62 -13.52 11.68
C ILE A 158 -0.90 -13.74 11.70
N GLY A 159 -1.50 -13.94 12.89
CA GLY A 159 -2.95 -13.88 13.09
C GLY A 159 -3.65 -15.19 13.45
N TYR A 160 -2.92 -16.29 13.66
CA TYR A 160 -3.47 -17.54 14.18
C TYR A 160 -3.69 -17.47 15.69
N ASN A 161 -4.48 -18.40 16.24
CA ASN A 161 -4.64 -18.58 17.68
C ASN A 161 -3.69 -19.67 18.20
N GLU A 162 -3.54 -19.76 19.52
CA GLU A 162 -2.63 -20.74 20.17
C GLU A 162 -2.95 -22.20 19.81
N ASN A 163 -4.24 -22.52 19.67
CA ASN A 163 -4.72 -23.87 19.38
C ASN A 163 -4.84 -24.16 17.87
N GLU A 164 -4.47 -23.24 17.00
CA GLU A 164 -4.50 -23.42 15.55
C GLU A 164 -3.11 -23.84 15.01
N VAL A 165 -3.16 -24.61 13.94
CA VAL A 165 -1.98 -24.91 13.13
C VAL A 165 -1.87 -23.85 12.05
N ALA A 166 -0.74 -23.17 11.98
CA ALA A 166 -0.48 -22.21 10.92
C ALA A 166 -0.05 -22.96 9.65
N ASP A 167 -0.84 -22.87 8.61
CA ASP A 167 -0.59 -23.50 7.32
C ASP A 167 -0.38 -22.44 6.23
N PRO A 168 0.80 -22.40 5.57
CA PRO A 168 1.05 -21.50 4.46
C PRO A 168 0.07 -21.65 3.28
N ASP A 169 -0.51 -22.83 3.11
CA ASP A 169 -1.46 -23.12 2.05
C ASP A 169 -2.82 -22.42 2.26
N ASP A 170 -3.13 -21.93 3.49
CA ASP A 170 -4.29 -21.06 3.75
C ASP A 170 -4.24 -19.77 2.90
N MET A 171 -3.06 -19.36 2.45
CA MET A 171 -2.92 -18.20 1.58
C MET A 171 -3.46 -18.43 0.17
N LEU A 172 -3.67 -19.70 -0.24
CA LEU A 172 -4.31 -20.04 -1.51
C LEU A 172 -5.82 -19.68 -1.55
N GLU A 173 -6.44 -19.42 -0.39
CA GLU A 173 -7.80 -18.85 -0.34
C GLU A 173 -7.85 -17.41 -0.88
N TYR A 174 -6.72 -16.69 -0.86
CA TYR A 174 -6.63 -15.28 -1.22
C TYR A 174 -5.89 -15.04 -2.54
N TYR A 175 -4.94 -15.92 -2.89
CA TYR A 175 -4.04 -15.77 -4.03
C TYR A 175 -3.87 -17.10 -4.77
N THR A 176 -3.77 -17.05 -6.09
CA THR A 176 -3.39 -18.22 -6.87
C THR A 176 -1.89 -18.49 -6.75
N GLN A 177 -1.47 -19.74 -6.95
CA GLN A 177 -0.04 -20.10 -6.96
C GLN A 177 0.75 -19.25 -7.98
N GLU A 178 0.18 -19.02 -9.17
CA GLU A 178 0.80 -18.16 -10.18
C GLU A 178 1.04 -16.72 -9.69
N GLN A 179 0.11 -16.18 -8.91
CA GLN A 179 0.29 -14.85 -8.31
C GLN A 179 1.39 -14.83 -7.25
N ILE A 180 1.48 -15.89 -6.45
CA ILE A 180 2.52 -16.04 -5.41
C ILE A 180 3.89 -16.14 -6.08
N ASP A 181 4.04 -16.99 -7.08
CA ASP A 181 5.29 -17.20 -7.81
C ASP A 181 5.76 -15.92 -8.52
N LYS A 182 4.82 -15.14 -9.03
CA LYS A 182 5.11 -13.88 -9.74
C LYS A 182 5.52 -12.74 -8.83
N HIS A 183 4.92 -12.62 -7.65
CA HIS A 183 5.01 -11.39 -6.85
C HIS A 183 5.76 -11.56 -5.53
N CYS A 184 6.08 -12.78 -5.12
CA CYS A 184 6.65 -13.10 -3.81
C CYS A 184 5.71 -12.72 -2.63
N ALA A 185 6.06 -13.16 -1.43
CA ALA A 185 5.32 -12.81 -0.22
C ALA A 185 5.93 -11.57 0.47
N LEU A 186 5.10 -10.79 1.11
CA LEU A 186 5.46 -9.57 1.80
C LEU A 186 4.92 -9.61 3.23
N ALA A 187 5.82 -9.52 4.21
CA ALA A 187 5.48 -9.29 5.61
C ALA A 187 5.61 -7.80 5.93
N LEU A 188 4.54 -7.22 6.44
CA LEU A 188 4.49 -5.85 6.93
C LEU A 188 4.40 -5.88 8.45
N LEU A 189 5.43 -5.39 9.12
CA LEU A 189 5.43 -5.23 10.58
C LEU A 189 4.60 -3.99 10.91
N ILE A 190 3.48 -4.17 11.60
CA ILE A 190 2.50 -3.12 11.81
C ILE A 190 2.18 -2.90 13.29
N GLU A 191 1.76 -1.70 13.59
CA GLU A 191 1.30 -1.28 14.92
C GLU A 191 0.06 -0.40 14.79
N VAL A 192 -0.92 -0.60 15.66
CA VAL A 192 -2.12 0.26 15.70
C VAL A 192 -1.70 1.68 16.08
N ASN A 193 -2.07 2.63 15.25
CA ASN A 193 -1.77 4.04 15.51
C ASN A 193 -2.89 4.64 16.37
N THR A 194 -2.65 4.73 17.66
CA THR A 194 -3.56 5.31 18.68
C THR A 194 -3.50 6.82 18.70
#